data_b6035125db834a6d53fc90de786e9547
#
_entry.id   b6035125db834a6d53fc90de786e9547
#
_cell.length_a   1.000
_cell.length_b   1.000
_cell.length_c   1.000
_cell.angle_alpha   90.00
_cell.angle_beta   90.00
_cell.angle_gamma   90.00
#
_symmetry.space_group_name_H-M   'P 1'
#
loop_
_entity.id
_entity.type
_entity.pdbx_description
1 polymer ?
#
loop_
_entity_poly.entity_id
_entity_poly.type
_entity_poly.pdbx_seq_one_letter_code
_entity_poly.pdbx_strand_id
1 'polypeptide(L)'
;MNEKTKVQVQGVPETMLQTLYARAQESKKPNHHIYDERAIEVVSRLDYDFSKAESDKAMSLGVIARTIVLDKLVGDFLSHYPHAVVMNIACGMDTRCYRMEGKYDRWYNIDLPETMAVRSRFFEEQGPIFQIAKSAMDASYMEDIEYHGEPVLVIIEGLTMYLSEADVKQIFDILDKRFSKAVVLVETMSPFVVKHIKEKSIEKSAAKFSWGVKNGAALEQVIPRFKNKRDVSLVEGMKVLMPIYKVIGKIQAVRNFSNKICVMKK
;
A
#
# COMPACT_ATOMS: atom_id res chain seq x y z
N MET A 1 -4.60 31.86 9.13
CA MET A 1 -5.04 30.79 8.18
C MET A 1 -3.79 30.33 7.45
N ASN A 2 -3.36 29.09 7.63
CA ASN A 2 -2.22 28.57 6.89
C ASN A 2 -2.61 28.46 5.41
N GLU A 3 -1.78 28.99 4.54
CA GLU A 3 -1.96 28.94 3.09
C GLU A 3 -1.99 27.48 2.63
N LYS A 4 -3.04 27.09 1.90
CA LYS A 4 -3.16 25.72 1.42
C LYS A 4 -2.12 25.42 0.34
N THR A 5 -1.56 24.24 0.37
CA THR A 5 -0.55 23.80 -0.55
C THR A 5 -1.18 23.23 -1.82
N LYS A 6 -0.97 23.88 -2.95
CA LYS A 6 -1.42 23.38 -4.25
C LYS A 6 -0.55 22.21 -4.70
N VAL A 7 -1.18 21.09 -5.05
CA VAL A 7 -0.51 19.89 -5.55
C VAL A 7 -1.05 19.55 -6.93
N GLN A 8 -0.14 19.40 -7.89
CA GLN A 8 -0.46 18.94 -9.25
C GLN A 8 0.24 17.61 -9.46
N VAL A 9 -0.56 16.55 -9.48
CA VAL A 9 -0.12 15.17 -9.82
C VAL A 9 -1.08 14.59 -10.82
N GLN A 10 -0.57 13.78 -11.74
CA GLN A 10 -1.38 13.13 -12.78
C GLN A 10 -1.05 11.64 -12.86
N GLY A 11 -2.00 10.86 -13.31
CA GLY A 11 -1.80 9.41 -13.51
C GLY A 11 -1.86 8.62 -12.21
N VAL A 12 -0.99 7.60 -12.08
CA VAL A 12 -0.94 6.73 -10.88
C VAL A 12 -0.68 7.53 -9.60
N PRO A 13 0.24 8.53 -9.56
CA PRO A 13 0.43 9.36 -8.37
C PRO A 13 -0.82 10.11 -7.90
N GLU A 14 -1.78 10.43 -8.78
CA GLU A 14 -3.04 11.07 -8.38
C GLU A 14 -3.85 10.18 -7.41
N THR A 15 -3.77 8.87 -7.56
CA THR A 15 -4.51 7.92 -6.71
C THR A 15 -4.06 7.97 -5.24
N MET A 16 -2.83 8.41 -4.97
CA MET A 16 -2.34 8.55 -3.58
C MET A 16 -3.14 9.57 -2.76
N LEU A 17 -3.62 10.65 -3.40
CA LEU A 17 -4.43 11.68 -2.74
C LEU A 17 -5.83 11.16 -2.42
N GLN A 18 -6.40 10.33 -3.28
CA GLN A 18 -7.71 9.72 -3.06
C GLN A 18 -7.67 8.73 -1.89
N THR A 19 -6.61 7.92 -1.80
CA THR A 19 -6.43 6.98 -0.68
C THR A 19 -6.18 7.72 0.64
N LEU A 20 -5.40 8.79 0.62
CA LEU A 20 -5.19 9.67 1.77
C LEU A 20 -6.51 10.27 2.24
N TYR A 21 -7.31 10.82 1.31
CA TYR A 21 -8.60 11.41 1.61
C TYR A 21 -9.58 10.41 2.24
N ALA A 22 -9.66 9.19 1.70
CA ALA A 22 -10.50 8.14 2.26
C ALA A 22 -10.15 7.84 3.72
N ARG A 23 -8.85 7.72 4.06
CA ARG A 23 -8.39 7.52 5.44
C ARG A 23 -8.71 8.71 6.35
N ALA A 24 -8.51 9.94 5.86
CA ALA A 24 -8.86 11.15 6.61
C ALA A 24 -10.36 11.23 6.92
N GLN A 25 -11.22 10.91 5.93
CA GLN A 25 -12.68 10.93 6.14
C GLN A 25 -13.15 9.83 7.08
N GLU A 26 -12.58 8.62 6.99
CA GLU A 26 -12.88 7.56 7.95
C GLU A 26 -12.51 7.98 9.38
N SER A 27 -11.33 8.56 9.55
CA SER A 27 -10.80 8.96 10.86
C SER A 27 -11.59 10.08 11.54
N LYS A 28 -12.36 10.86 10.78
CA LYS A 28 -13.25 11.91 11.32
C LYS A 28 -14.58 11.37 11.83
N LYS A 29 -14.92 10.12 11.56
CA LYS A 29 -16.20 9.54 12.02
C LYS A 29 -16.16 9.26 13.52
N PRO A 30 -17.26 9.44 14.26
CA PRO A 30 -17.31 9.10 15.69
C PRO A 30 -16.96 7.63 15.97
N ASN A 31 -17.39 6.73 15.08
CA ASN A 31 -17.15 5.29 15.17
C ASN A 31 -16.19 4.85 14.06
N HIS A 32 -15.02 5.50 13.97
CA HIS A 32 -14.01 5.15 12.98
C HIS A 32 -13.42 3.76 13.24
N HIS A 33 -13.07 3.06 12.15
CA HIS A 33 -12.43 1.75 12.22
C HIS A 33 -10.91 1.83 12.12
N ILE A 34 -10.41 2.96 11.62
CA ILE A 34 -9.00 3.34 11.63
C ILE A 34 -8.90 4.80 12.06
N TYR A 35 -7.78 5.15 12.69
CA TYR A 35 -7.47 6.55 13.01
C TYR A 35 -6.12 6.93 12.40
N ASP A 36 -6.14 7.93 11.53
CA ASP A 36 -4.98 8.43 10.79
C ASP A 36 -4.93 9.97 10.93
N GLU A 37 -4.33 10.42 12.03
CA GLU A 37 -4.21 11.84 12.35
C GLU A 37 -3.44 12.60 11.26
N ARG A 38 -2.36 11.99 10.74
CA ARG A 38 -1.55 12.59 9.69
C ARG A 38 -2.34 12.78 8.38
N ALA A 39 -3.21 11.82 8.04
CA ALA A 39 -4.08 11.99 6.88
C ALA A 39 -5.07 13.17 7.07
N ILE A 40 -5.63 13.33 8.27
CA ILE A 40 -6.51 14.48 8.58
C ILE A 40 -5.74 15.79 8.41
N GLU A 41 -4.54 15.88 8.99
CA GLU A 41 -3.68 17.07 8.93
C GLU A 41 -3.35 17.42 7.47
N VAL A 42 -2.82 16.47 6.70
CA VAL A 42 -2.40 16.70 5.31
C VAL A 42 -3.57 17.12 4.44
N VAL A 43 -4.72 16.43 4.53
CA VAL A 43 -5.93 16.80 3.76
C VAL A 43 -6.39 18.22 4.08
N SER A 44 -6.25 18.68 5.33
CA SER A 44 -6.62 20.07 5.71
C SER A 44 -5.72 21.13 5.08
N ARG A 45 -4.48 20.77 4.76
CA ARG A 45 -3.45 21.65 4.16
C ARG A 45 -3.43 21.60 2.64
N LEU A 46 -4.11 20.62 2.02
CA LEU A 46 -4.14 20.45 0.57
C LEU A 46 -5.13 21.41 -0.09
N ASP A 47 -4.71 22.06 -1.18
CA ASP A 47 -5.58 22.69 -2.17
C ASP A 47 -5.75 21.72 -3.34
N TYR A 48 -6.74 20.82 -3.21
CA TYR A 48 -7.06 19.78 -4.18
C TYR A 48 -8.56 19.50 -4.19
N ASP A 49 -9.13 19.26 -5.39
CA ASP A 49 -10.53 18.88 -5.55
C ASP A 49 -10.75 17.39 -5.28
N PHE A 50 -11.30 17.08 -4.12
CA PHE A 50 -11.64 15.73 -3.69
C PHE A 50 -13.02 15.24 -4.13
N SER A 51 -13.76 15.98 -4.95
CA SER A 51 -15.14 15.63 -5.35
C SER A 51 -15.26 14.22 -5.95
N LYS A 52 -14.26 13.78 -6.71
CA LYS A 52 -14.18 12.42 -7.26
C LYS A 52 -14.09 11.37 -6.15
N ALA A 53 -13.20 11.58 -5.17
CA ALA A 53 -13.02 10.67 -4.04
C ALA A 53 -14.27 10.63 -3.14
N GLU A 54 -14.95 11.76 -2.97
CA GLU A 54 -16.23 11.84 -2.21
C GLU A 54 -17.34 11.04 -2.87
N SER A 55 -17.40 11.07 -4.20
CA SER A 55 -18.44 10.37 -4.96
C SER A 55 -18.22 8.86 -5.05
N ASP A 56 -16.97 8.38 -4.93
CA ASP A 56 -16.63 6.95 -5.06
C ASP A 56 -16.55 6.27 -3.68
N LYS A 57 -17.73 5.98 -3.14
CA LYS A 57 -17.85 5.25 -1.85
C LYS A 57 -17.29 3.84 -1.90
N ALA A 58 -17.33 3.18 -3.06
CA ALA A 58 -16.82 1.83 -3.21
C ALA A 58 -15.29 1.80 -3.11
N MET A 59 -14.62 2.74 -3.79
CA MET A 59 -13.18 2.95 -3.68
C MET A 59 -12.79 3.25 -2.24
N SER A 60 -13.48 4.20 -1.58
CA SER A 60 -13.22 4.56 -0.19
C SER A 60 -13.32 3.37 0.77
N LEU A 61 -14.38 2.55 0.65
CA LEU A 61 -14.54 1.32 1.44
C LEU A 61 -13.40 0.32 1.17
N GLY A 62 -13.01 0.16 -0.09
CA GLY A 62 -11.87 -0.70 -0.48
C GLY A 62 -10.56 -0.26 0.15
N VAL A 63 -10.27 1.04 0.14
CA VAL A 63 -9.10 1.64 0.79
C VAL A 63 -9.09 1.36 2.29
N ILE A 64 -10.22 1.58 2.98
CA ILE A 64 -10.30 1.36 4.42
C ILE A 64 -10.18 -0.12 4.76
N ALA A 65 -10.84 -1.00 4.02
CA ALA A 65 -10.71 -2.45 4.20
C ALA A 65 -9.26 -2.92 4.03
N ARG A 66 -8.54 -2.39 3.03
CA ARG A 66 -7.12 -2.63 2.78
C ARG A 66 -6.26 -2.14 3.94
N THR A 67 -6.51 -0.92 4.40
CA THR A 67 -5.78 -0.33 5.53
C THR A 67 -5.93 -1.19 6.79
N ILE A 68 -7.15 -1.64 7.12
CA ILE A 68 -7.41 -2.52 8.28
C ILE A 68 -6.59 -3.83 8.16
N VAL A 69 -6.60 -4.46 6.98
CA VAL A 69 -5.87 -5.72 6.76
C VAL A 69 -4.37 -5.50 6.86
N LEU A 70 -3.83 -4.49 6.18
CA LEU A 70 -2.39 -4.24 6.18
C LEU A 70 -1.88 -3.77 7.55
N ASP A 71 -2.60 -2.86 8.23
CA ASP A 71 -2.20 -2.41 9.57
C ASP A 71 -2.13 -3.57 10.56
N LYS A 72 -3.10 -4.52 10.45
CA LYS A 72 -3.03 -5.74 11.25
C LYS A 72 -1.83 -6.61 10.91
N LEU A 73 -1.56 -6.85 9.62
CA LEU A 73 -0.43 -7.71 9.20
C LEU A 73 0.91 -7.10 9.57
N VAL A 74 1.07 -5.80 9.40
CA VAL A 74 2.28 -5.05 9.80
C VAL A 74 2.44 -5.08 11.31
N GLY A 75 1.37 -4.79 12.06
CA GLY A 75 1.39 -4.83 13.53
C GLY A 75 1.71 -6.23 14.07
N ASP A 76 1.12 -7.29 13.47
CA ASP A 76 1.42 -8.68 13.82
C ASP A 76 2.92 -8.99 13.58
N PHE A 77 3.51 -8.53 12.47
CA PHE A 77 4.93 -8.71 12.18
C PHE A 77 5.81 -7.97 13.18
N LEU A 78 5.54 -6.69 13.41
CA LEU A 78 6.34 -5.84 14.29
C LEU A 78 6.26 -6.27 15.76
N SER A 79 5.14 -6.86 16.19
CA SER A 79 5.02 -7.42 17.53
C SER A 79 5.95 -8.62 17.78
N HIS A 80 6.29 -9.37 16.70
CA HIS A 80 7.25 -10.47 16.76
C HIS A 80 8.70 -10.02 16.53
N TYR A 81 8.88 -8.91 15.83
CA TYR A 81 10.19 -8.39 15.42
C TYR A 81 10.27 -6.88 15.70
N PRO A 82 10.42 -6.46 16.97
CA PRO A 82 10.41 -5.04 17.37
C PRO A 82 11.61 -4.25 16.82
N HIS A 83 12.69 -4.92 16.40
CA HIS A 83 13.89 -4.33 15.79
C HIS A 83 13.91 -4.55 14.27
N ALA A 84 12.76 -4.45 13.63
CA ALA A 84 12.66 -4.67 12.19
C ALA A 84 13.04 -3.43 11.39
N VAL A 85 13.56 -3.69 10.18
CA VAL A 85 13.64 -2.73 9.09
C VAL A 85 12.40 -2.89 8.21
N VAL A 86 11.67 -1.80 8.00
CA VAL A 86 10.48 -1.79 7.15
C VAL A 86 10.76 -1.00 5.87
N MET A 87 10.39 -1.57 4.73
CA MET A 87 10.45 -0.91 3.43
C MET A 87 9.03 -0.79 2.88
N ASN A 88 8.58 0.42 2.60
CA ASN A 88 7.28 0.70 2.00
C ASN A 88 7.50 1.18 0.55
N ILE A 89 7.37 0.26 -0.38
CA ILE A 89 7.66 0.48 -1.82
C ILE A 89 6.42 1.02 -2.52
N ALA A 90 6.58 2.08 -3.30
CA ALA A 90 5.52 2.89 -3.89
C ALA A 90 4.56 3.41 -2.81
N CYS A 91 5.15 4.05 -1.79
CA CYS A 91 4.46 4.44 -0.56
C CYS A 91 3.42 5.55 -0.75
N GLY A 92 3.51 6.36 -1.80
CA GLY A 92 2.62 7.50 -2.01
C GLY A 92 2.53 8.39 -0.78
N MET A 93 1.29 8.64 -0.35
CA MET A 93 0.96 9.36 0.88
C MET A 93 0.53 8.41 2.02
N ASP A 94 1.09 7.19 2.06
CA ASP A 94 0.87 6.29 3.19
C ASP A 94 1.52 6.83 4.46
N THR A 95 0.79 6.76 5.55
CA THR A 95 1.13 7.27 6.88
C THR A 95 1.29 6.15 7.91
N ARG A 96 1.42 4.89 7.44
CA ARG A 96 1.52 3.71 8.32
C ARG A 96 2.74 3.79 9.22
N CYS A 97 3.85 4.36 8.74
CA CYS A 97 5.04 4.60 9.56
C CYS A 97 4.71 5.34 10.87
N TYR A 98 3.84 6.34 10.83
CA TYR A 98 3.41 7.08 12.03
C TYR A 98 2.46 6.25 12.91
N ARG A 99 1.52 5.49 12.32
CA ARG A 99 0.62 4.62 13.08
C ARG A 99 1.33 3.44 13.75
N MET A 100 2.52 3.10 13.27
CA MET A 100 3.38 2.03 13.80
C MET A 100 4.60 2.57 14.56
N GLU A 101 4.67 3.86 14.82
CA GLU A 101 5.80 4.50 15.49
C GLU A 101 6.15 3.81 16.82
N GLY A 102 7.45 3.69 17.10
CA GLY A 102 7.99 3.00 18.28
C GLY A 102 7.94 1.47 18.20
N LYS A 103 7.53 0.87 17.07
CA LYS A 103 7.44 -0.59 16.90
C LYS A 103 8.45 -1.16 15.91
N TYR A 104 9.33 -0.33 15.35
CA TYR A 104 10.38 -0.70 14.38
C TYR A 104 11.64 0.13 14.63
N ASP A 105 12.77 -0.30 14.11
CA ASP A 105 14.02 0.46 14.22
C ASP A 105 14.14 1.49 13.09
N ARG A 106 13.85 1.09 11.86
CA ARG A 106 13.93 1.96 10.67
C ARG A 106 12.78 1.69 9.71
N TRP A 107 12.24 2.76 9.12
CA TRP A 107 11.21 2.70 8.10
C TRP A 107 11.60 3.50 6.88
N TYR A 108 11.69 2.85 5.73
CA TYR A 108 12.04 3.48 4.46
C TYR A 108 10.81 3.61 3.58
N ASN A 109 10.40 4.84 3.30
CA ASN A 109 9.37 5.19 2.33
C ASN A 109 10.03 5.42 0.99
N ILE A 110 9.70 4.59 -0.01
CA ILE A 110 10.34 4.56 -1.32
C ILE A 110 9.28 4.85 -2.37
N ASP A 111 9.49 5.86 -3.22
CA ASP A 111 8.60 6.17 -4.34
C ASP A 111 9.35 6.99 -5.40
N LEU A 112 8.70 7.21 -6.54
CA LEU A 112 9.22 8.03 -7.62
C LEU A 112 9.56 9.45 -7.13
N PRO A 113 10.57 10.11 -7.73
CA PRO A 113 11.00 11.44 -7.32
C PRO A 113 9.87 12.47 -7.27
N GLU A 114 8.94 12.45 -8.23
CA GLU A 114 7.79 13.35 -8.26
C GLU A 114 6.80 13.11 -7.11
N THR A 115 6.59 11.87 -6.71
CA THR A 115 5.76 11.51 -5.54
C THR A 115 6.44 11.97 -4.26
N MET A 116 7.75 11.71 -4.12
CA MET A 116 8.52 12.12 -2.96
C MET A 116 8.63 13.64 -2.83
N ALA A 117 8.72 14.38 -3.95
CA ALA A 117 8.68 15.84 -3.95
C ALA A 117 7.35 16.40 -3.40
N VAL A 118 6.24 15.68 -3.58
CA VAL A 118 4.97 16.02 -2.94
C VAL A 118 4.97 15.62 -1.48
N ARG A 119 5.41 14.39 -1.16
CA ARG A 119 5.43 13.85 0.19
C ARG A 119 6.25 14.71 1.15
N SER A 120 7.45 15.12 0.77
CA SER A 120 8.36 15.95 1.59
C SER A 120 7.82 17.33 1.94
N ARG A 121 6.79 17.82 1.24
CA ARG A 121 6.12 19.09 1.59
C ARG A 121 5.19 18.97 2.80
N PHE A 122 4.84 17.75 3.18
CA PHE A 122 3.89 17.48 4.27
C PHE A 122 4.51 16.69 5.42
N PHE A 123 5.59 15.95 5.16
CA PHE A 123 6.21 15.07 6.14
C PHE A 123 7.71 15.36 6.25
N GLU A 124 8.14 15.76 7.44
CA GLU A 124 9.54 15.87 7.82
C GLU A 124 10.02 14.52 8.36
N GLU A 125 10.47 13.64 7.46
CA GLU A 125 10.90 12.27 7.79
C GLU A 125 12.42 12.23 7.91
N GLN A 126 12.91 12.25 9.16
CA GLN A 126 14.33 12.20 9.51
C GLN A 126 14.49 11.18 10.62
N GLY A 127 15.00 9.97 10.30
CA GLY A 127 15.18 8.88 11.25
C GLY A 127 14.23 8.87 12.47
N PRO A 128 13.62 7.76 12.77
CA PRO A 128 13.78 6.45 12.14
C PRO A 128 12.99 6.25 10.84
N ILE A 129 12.34 7.30 10.32
CA ILE A 129 11.59 7.28 9.06
C ILE A 129 12.41 8.01 8.01
N PHE A 130 12.66 7.37 6.87
CA PHE A 130 13.49 7.89 5.78
C PHE A 130 12.71 7.93 4.46
N GLN A 131 13.01 8.91 3.60
CA GLN A 131 12.47 9.02 2.25
C GLN A 131 13.53 8.69 1.21
N ILE A 132 13.20 7.83 0.25
CA ILE A 132 14.07 7.48 -0.88
C ILE A 132 13.31 7.78 -2.18
N ALA A 133 13.82 8.75 -2.95
CA ALA A 133 13.22 9.23 -4.19
C ALA A 133 13.76 8.44 -5.38
N LYS A 134 13.41 7.14 -5.47
CA LYS A 134 13.86 6.22 -6.52
C LYS A 134 12.73 5.28 -6.93
N SER A 135 12.76 4.84 -8.20
CA SER A 135 11.81 3.85 -8.70
C SER A 135 11.97 2.51 -7.97
N ALA A 136 10.86 1.79 -7.77
CA ALA A 136 10.87 0.42 -7.27
C ALA A 136 11.71 -0.55 -8.12
N MET A 137 11.96 -0.21 -9.39
CA MET A 137 12.75 -1.00 -10.35
C MET A 137 14.22 -0.53 -10.45
N ASP A 138 14.61 0.49 -9.70
CA ASP A 138 16.00 0.96 -9.63
C ASP A 138 16.71 0.33 -8.43
N ALA A 139 17.56 -0.68 -8.68
CA ALA A 139 18.26 -1.40 -7.63
C ALA A 139 19.13 -0.50 -6.72
N SER A 140 19.47 0.71 -7.15
CA SER A 140 20.32 1.62 -6.38
C SER A 140 19.66 2.12 -5.08
N TYR A 141 18.33 2.01 -4.91
CA TYR A 141 17.70 2.37 -3.64
C TYR A 141 18.13 1.45 -2.48
N MET A 142 18.65 0.26 -2.80
CA MET A 142 19.18 -0.65 -1.78
C MET A 142 20.48 -0.15 -1.12
N GLU A 143 21.19 0.75 -1.76
CA GLU A 143 22.39 1.39 -1.22
C GLU A 143 22.04 2.41 -0.14
N ASP A 144 20.83 2.99 -0.20
CA ASP A 144 20.33 3.96 0.79
C ASP A 144 19.74 3.27 2.03
N ILE A 145 19.63 1.93 2.02
CA ILE A 145 19.04 1.16 3.11
C ILE A 145 20.12 0.59 4.01
N GLU A 146 20.18 1.09 5.21
CA GLU A 146 21.03 0.55 6.27
C GLU A 146 20.42 -0.78 6.76
N TYR A 147 21.22 -1.86 6.63
CA TYR A 147 20.81 -3.22 6.98
C TYR A 147 21.99 -4.02 7.52
N HIS A 148 21.85 -4.57 8.72
CA HIS A 148 22.89 -5.32 9.45
C HIS A 148 22.42 -6.75 9.82
N GLY A 149 21.37 -7.25 9.16
CA GLY A 149 20.83 -8.59 9.44
C GLY A 149 19.53 -8.60 10.23
N GLU A 150 18.93 -7.45 10.47
CA GLU A 150 17.63 -7.31 11.14
C GLU A 150 16.51 -8.03 10.37
N PRO A 151 15.40 -8.39 11.04
CA PRO A 151 14.19 -8.83 10.34
C PRO A 151 13.69 -7.74 9.38
N VAL A 152 13.38 -8.14 8.14
CA VAL A 152 12.94 -7.23 7.08
C VAL A 152 11.48 -7.48 6.74
N LEU A 153 10.69 -6.40 6.76
CA LEU A 153 9.34 -6.35 6.23
C LEU A 153 9.30 -5.44 5.01
N VAL A 154 8.79 -5.95 3.90
CA VAL A 154 8.54 -5.14 2.69
C VAL A 154 7.03 -5.03 2.47
N ILE A 155 6.54 -3.84 2.20
CA ILE A 155 5.14 -3.55 1.89
C ILE A 155 5.08 -3.07 0.45
N ILE A 156 4.24 -3.70 -0.36
CA ILE A 156 3.95 -3.31 -1.75
C ILE A 156 2.42 -3.21 -1.87
N GLU A 157 1.91 -2.00 -1.63
CA GLU A 157 0.48 -1.69 -1.62
C GLU A 157 0.11 -0.87 -2.86
N GLY A 158 -0.97 -1.26 -3.57
CA GLY A 158 -1.53 -0.46 -4.66
C GLY A 158 -0.62 -0.29 -5.88
N LEU A 159 0.37 -1.16 -6.09
CA LEU A 159 1.37 -1.03 -7.15
C LEU A 159 1.26 -2.08 -8.25
N THR A 160 1.23 -3.37 -7.89
CA THR A 160 1.45 -4.47 -8.84
C THR A 160 0.45 -4.49 -10.00
N MET A 161 -0.78 -3.99 -9.80
CA MET A 161 -1.81 -3.93 -10.83
C MET A 161 -1.49 -2.97 -11.98
N TYR A 162 -0.56 -2.03 -11.79
CA TYR A 162 -0.13 -1.07 -12.81
C TYR A 162 1.15 -1.49 -13.55
N LEU A 163 1.78 -2.58 -13.13
CA LEU A 163 3.06 -3.07 -13.64
C LEU A 163 2.85 -4.22 -14.65
N SER A 164 3.88 -4.53 -15.40
CA SER A 164 3.99 -5.80 -16.13
C SER A 164 4.48 -6.92 -15.19
N GLU A 165 4.32 -8.19 -15.62
CA GLU A 165 4.90 -9.32 -14.90
C GLU A 165 6.43 -9.22 -14.80
N ALA A 166 7.08 -8.68 -15.85
CA ALA A 166 8.52 -8.48 -15.87
C ALA A 166 8.96 -7.45 -14.81
N ASP A 167 8.22 -6.36 -14.65
CA ASP A 167 8.50 -5.35 -13.63
C ASP A 167 8.33 -5.92 -12.22
N VAL A 168 7.28 -6.72 -11.99
CA VAL A 168 7.08 -7.39 -10.70
C VAL A 168 8.24 -8.34 -10.41
N LYS A 169 8.68 -9.15 -11.38
CA LYS A 169 9.88 -9.99 -11.24
C LYS A 169 11.11 -9.17 -10.89
N GLN A 170 11.35 -8.05 -11.58
CA GLN A 170 12.49 -7.17 -11.32
C GLN A 170 12.52 -6.65 -9.89
N ILE A 171 11.38 -6.19 -9.35
CA ILE A 171 11.28 -5.75 -7.95
C ILE A 171 11.68 -6.88 -7.00
N PHE A 172 11.15 -8.08 -7.20
CA PHE A 172 11.46 -9.22 -6.34
C PHE A 172 12.89 -9.73 -6.52
N ASP A 173 13.49 -9.61 -7.70
CA ASP A 173 14.91 -9.96 -7.93
C ASP A 173 15.84 -8.97 -7.20
N ILE A 174 15.49 -7.68 -7.11
CA ILE A 174 16.21 -6.70 -6.31
C ILE A 174 16.18 -7.09 -4.82
N LEU A 175 14.99 -7.43 -4.30
CA LEU A 175 14.83 -7.88 -2.92
C LEU A 175 15.60 -9.18 -2.65
N ASP A 176 15.55 -10.13 -3.61
CA ASP A 176 16.24 -11.41 -3.49
C ASP A 176 17.76 -11.26 -3.40
N LYS A 177 18.34 -10.35 -4.18
CA LYS A 177 19.78 -10.08 -4.16
C LYS A 177 20.26 -9.46 -2.86
N ARG A 178 19.43 -8.62 -2.23
CA ARG A 178 19.80 -7.85 -1.02
C ARG A 178 19.60 -8.62 0.27
N PHE A 179 18.48 -9.33 0.41
CA PHE A 179 18.08 -9.96 1.66
C PHE A 179 18.12 -11.46 1.59
N SER A 180 18.76 -12.11 2.55
CA SER A 180 18.74 -13.57 2.70
C SER A 180 17.41 -14.06 3.27
N LYS A 181 16.74 -13.22 4.06
CA LYS A 181 15.41 -13.46 4.66
C LYS A 181 14.62 -12.16 4.62
N ALA A 182 13.38 -12.23 4.14
CA ALA A 182 12.45 -11.12 4.15
C ALA A 182 11.01 -11.63 4.16
N VAL A 183 10.10 -10.85 4.76
CA VAL A 183 8.66 -11.00 4.59
C VAL A 183 8.16 -9.88 3.69
N VAL A 184 7.40 -10.22 2.66
CA VAL A 184 6.82 -9.25 1.73
C VAL A 184 5.30 -9.35 1.81
N LEU A 185 4.67 -8.23 2.15
CA LEU A 185 3.22 -8.04 2.07
C LEU A 185 2.92 -7.38 0.74
N VAL A 186 2.45 -8.15 -0.23
CA VAL A 186 2.18 -7.62 -1.57
C VAL A 186 0.69 -7.69 -1.89
N GLU A 187 0.12 -6.54 -2.24
CA GLU A 187 -1.24 -6.50 -2.76
C GLU A 187 -1.29 -7.01 -4.19
N THR A 188 -2.23 -7.91 -4.44
CA THR A 188 -2.49 -8.46 -5.77
C THR A 188 -3.94 -8.30 -6.15
N MET A 189 -4.18 -8.08 -7.43
CA MET A 189 -5.51 -7.97 -8.04
C MET A 189 -5.84 -9.23 -8.84
N SER A 190 -7.11 -9.63 -8.81
CA SER A 190 -7.58 -10.76 -9.61
C SER A 190 -7.43 -10.46 -11.12
N PRO A 191 -6.95 -11.40 -11.95
CA PRO A 191 -6.88 -11.22 -13.40
C PRO A 191 -8.24 -10.90 -14.03
N PHE A 192 -9.32 -11.40 -13.46
CA PHE A 192 -10.68 -11.06 -13.91
C PHE A 192 -10.99 -9.58 -13.68
N VAL A 193 -10.65 -9.04 -12.51
CA VAL A 193 -10.86 -7.62 -12.17
C VAL A 193 -10.05 -6.74 -13.12
N VAL A 194 -8.76 -7.05 -13.32
CA VAL A 194 -7.88 -6.33 -14.25
C VAL A 194 -8.48 -6.26 -15.65
N LYS A 195 -9.06 -7.36 -16.13
CA LYS A 195 -9.58 -7.47 -17.50
C LYS A 195 -10.95 -6.81 -17.69
N HIS A 196 -11.83 -6.85 -16.69
CA HIS A 196 -13.25 -6.53 -16.89
C HIS A 196 -13.74 -5.34 -16.07
N ILE A 197 -13.01 -4.90 -15.05
CA ILE A 197 -13.44 -3.81 -14.18
C ILE A 197 -12.58 -2.57 -14.46
N LYS A 198 -13.26 -1.51 -14.93
CA LYS A 198 -12.66 -0.19 -15.03
C LYS A 198 -13.00 0.58 -13.75
N GLU A 199 -11.99 0.99 -13.03
CA GLU A 199 -12.18 1.84 -11.85
C GLU A 199 -12.48 3.27 -12.30
N LYS A 200 -13.61 3.83 -11.85
CA LYS A 200 -14.06 5.18 -12.24
C LYS A 200 -13.07 6.27 -11.83
N SER A 201 -12.37 6.04 -10.71
CA SER A 201 -11.36 6.96 -10.20
C SER A 201 -10.16 7.13 -11.13
N ILE A 202 -9.85 6.12 -11.97
CA ILE A 202 -8.74 6.13 -12.91
C ILE A 202 -9.18 6.31 -14.37
N GLU A 203 -10.49 6.35 -14.67
CA GLU A 203 -11.01 6.48 -16.04
C GLU A 203 -10.49 7.72 -16.79
N LYS A 204 -10.19 8.81 -16.06
CA LYS A 204 -9.62 10.06 -16.60
C LYS A 204 -8.12 10.19 -16.35
N SER A 205 -7.49 9.25 -15.62
CA SER A 205 -6.05 9.21 -15.43
C SER A 205 -5.41 8.32 -16.51
N ALA A 206 -4.14 8.52 -16.82
CA ALA A 206 -3.37 7.64 -17.69
C ALA A 206 -3.10 6.25 -17.06
N ALA A 207 -3.51 6.04 -15.82
CA ALA A 207 -3.35 4.78 -15.10
C ALA A 207 -4.30 3.71 -15.65
N LYS A 208 -3.77 2.53 -15.96
CA LYS A 208 -4.55 1.36 -16.41
C LYS A 208 -4.06 0.14 -15.65
N PHE A 209 -5.01 -0.70 -15.24
CA PHE A 209 -4.64 -2.02 -14.74
C PHE A 209 -4.08 -2.87 -15.88
N SER A 210 -2.88 -3.40 -15.69
CA SER A 210 -2.15 -4.15 -16.72
C SER A 210 -1.88 -5.60 -16.32
N TRP A 211 -1.71 -5.86 -15.02
CA TRP A 211 -1.37 -7.19 -14.53
C TRP A 211 -2.14 -7.56 -13.26
N GLY A 212 -2.40 -8.85 -13.14
CA GLY A 212 -3.02 -9.41 -11.96
C GLY A 212 -2.72 -10.90 -11.82
N VAL A 213 -2.77 -11.39 -10.59
CA VAL A 213 -2.51 -12.79 -10.26
C VAL A 213 -3.59 -13.32 -9.32
N LYS A 214 -3.97 -14.59 -9.50
CA LYS A 214 -5.11 -15.17 -8.81
C LYS A 214 -4.93 -15.22 -7.28
N ASN A 215 -3.72 -15.53 -6.83
CA ASN A 215 -3.38 -15.75 -5.42
C ASN A 215 -1.85 -15.83 -5.24
N GLY A 216 -1.39 -15.94 -4.00
CA GLY A 216 0.02 -16.04 -3.69
C GLY A 216 0.71 -17.30 -4.24
N ALA A 217 -0.02 -18.41 -4.40
CA ALA A 217 0.56 -19.61 -5.02
C ALA A 217 0.86 -19.38 -6.52
N ALA A 218 0.00 -18.64 -7.22
CA ALA A 218 0.26 -18.23 -8.60
C ALA A 218 1.37 -17.16 -8.67
N LEU A 219 1.45 -16.26 -7.69
CA LEU A 219 2.55 -15.32 -7.58
C LEU A 219 3.89 -16.04 -7.33
N GLU A 220 3.91 -17.08 -6.49
CA GLU A 220 5.10 -17.89 -6.24
C GLU A 220 5.68 -18.50 -7.53
N GLN A 221 4.85 -18.84 -8.52
CA GLN A 221 5.33 -19.31 -9.82
C GLN A 221 6.08 -18.23 -10.61
N VAL A 222 5.66 -16.96 -10.43
CA VAL A 222 6.31 -15.81 -11.05
C VAL A 222 7.62 -15.44 -10.37
N ILE A 223 7.66 -15.59 -9.03
CA ILE A 223 8.81 -15.23 -8.16
C ILE A 223 9.24 -16.40 -7.28
N PRO A 224 9.82 -17.46 -7.84
CA PRO A 224 9.99 -18.77 -7.16
C PRO A 224 10.92 -18.76 -5.94
N ARG A 225 11.71 -17.69 -5.77
CA ARG A 225 12.57 -17.49 -4.59
C ARG A 225 11.78 -17.10 -3.33
N PHE A 226 10.54 -16.62 -3.50
CA PHE A 226 9.64 -16.24 -2.42
C PHE A 226 8.49 -17.25 -2.30
N LYS A 227 8.27 -17.78 -1.10
CA LYS A 227 7.24 -18.78 -0.83
C LYS A 227 6.01 -18.15 -0.26
N ASN A 228 4.84 -18.46 -0.81
CA ASN A 228 3.58 -18.01 -0.27
C ASN A 228 3.31 -18.70 1.08
N LYS A 229 3.03 -17.90 2.10
CA LYS A 229 2.65 -18.39 3.43
C LYS A 229 1.16 -18.37 3.65
N ARG A 230 0.50 -17.29 3.20
CA ARG A 230 -0.96 -17.15 3.23
C ARG A 230 -1.41 -15.99 2.34
N ASP A 231 -2.66 -16.07 1.93
CA ASP A 231 -3.38 -14.99 1.27
C ASP A 231 -4.43 -14.41 2.23
N VAL A 232 -4.42 -13.12 2.41
CA VAL A 232 -5.44 -12.41 3.20
C VAL A 232 -6.30 -11.57 2.26
N SER A 233 -7.53 -12.00 2.03
CA SER A 233 -8.47 -11.27 1.19
C SER A 233 -8.90 -9.96 1.88
N LEU A 234 -9.07 -8.88 1.11
CA LEU A 234 -9.61 -7.62 1.63
C LEU A 234 -11.06 -7.75 2.12
N VAL A 235 -11.73 -8.85 1.82
CA VAL A 235 -13.01 -9.25 2.45
C VAL A 235 -12.88 -9.26 3.98
N GLU A 236 -11.72 -9.58 4.54
CA GLU A 236 -11.52 -9.57 5.99
C GLU A 236 -11.67 -8.15 6.57
N GLY A 237 -11.16 -7.13 5.91
CA GLY A 237 -11.40 -5.73 6.27
C GLY A 237 -12.87 -5.32 6.04
N MET A 238 -13.47 -5.78 4.93
CA MET A 238 -14.90 -5.51 4.65
C MET A 238 -15.83 -6.08 5.72
N LYS A 239 -15.49 -7.21 6.35
CA LYS A 239 -16.28 -7.77 7.47
C LYS A 239 -16.33 -6.86 8.68
N VAL A 240 -15.31 -6.02 8.87
CA VAL A 240 -15.24 -5.02 9.94
C VAL A 240 -16.16 -3.84 9.61
N LEU A 241 -16.11 -3.38 8.35
CA LEU A 241 -16.85 -2.19 7.89
C LEU A 241 -18.33 -2.46 7.65
N MET A 242 -18.66 -3.64 7.15
CA MET A 242 -20.01 -4.01 6.70
C MET A 242 -20.38 -5.41 7.18
N PRO A 243 -21.30 -5.55 8.14
CA PRO A 243 -21.69 -6.87 8.71
C PRO A 243 -22.14 -7.90 7.69
N ILE A 244 -22.73 -7.47 6.56
CA ILE A 244 -23.16 -8.38 5.48
C ILE A 244 -22.02 -9.25 4.95
N TYR A 245 -20.77 -8.73 4.95
CA TYR A 245 -19.59 -9.49 4.51
C TYR A 245 -19.22 -10.65 5.45
N LYS A 246 -19.76 -10.70 6.67
CA LYS A 246 -19.64 -11.89 7.54
C LYS A 246 -20.36 -13.11 6.93
N VAL A 247 -21.38 -12.86 6.10
CA VAL A 247 -22.15 -13.89 5.40
C VAL A 247 -21.63 -14.08 3.98
N ILE A 248 -21.73 -13.03 3.13
CA ILE A 248 -21.34 -13.14 1.71
C ILE A 248 -19.84 -13.36 1.52
N GLY A 249 -19.02 -12.93 2.45
CA GLY A 249 -17.56 -13.17 2.44
C GLY A 249 -17.15 -14.64 2.63
N LYS A 250 -18.10 -15.54 2.95
CA LYS A 250 -17.90 -17.00 2.92
C LYS A 250 -17.98 -17.57 1.50
N ILE A 251 -18.60 -16.84 0.58
CA ILE A 251 -18.77 -17.25 -0.82
C ILE A 251 -17.42 -17.13 -1.53
N GLN A 252 -16.95 -18.26 -2.06
CA GLN A 252 -15.63 -18.33 -2.72
C GLN A 252 -15.48 -17.34 -3.89
N ALA A 253 -16.55 -17.10 -4.65
CA ALA A 253 -16.56 -16.12 -5.74
C ALA A 253 -16.26 -14.71 -5.21
N VAL A 254 -16.88 -14.26 -4.11
CA VAL A 254 -16.63 -12.94 -3.50
C VAL A 254 -15.16 -12.81 -3.09
N ARG A 255 -14.60 -13.86 -2.49
CA ARG A 255 -13.18 -13.90 -2.10
C ARG A 255 -12.24 -13.89 -3.32
N ASN A 256 -12.62 -14.52 -4.42
CA ASN A 256 -11.81 -14.59 -5.64
C ASN A 256 -11.78 -13.24 -6.38
N PHE A 257 -12.86 -12.46 -6.31
CA PHE A 257 -12.93 -11.13 -6.92
C PHE A 257 -12.22 -10.06 -6.09
N SER A 258 -12.13 -10.25 -4.79
CA SER A 258 -11.47 -9.29 -3.90
C SER A 258 -9.95 -9.32 -4.09
N ASN A 259 -9.32 -8.15 -4.06
CA ASN A 259 -7.86 -8.05 -3.91
C ASN A 259 -7.42 -8.80 -2.66
N LYS A 260 -6.16 -9.18 -2.64
CA LYS A 260 -5.54 -9.95 -1.56
C LYS A 260 -4.19 -9.34 -1.20
N ILE A 261 -3.84 -9.48 0.06
CA ILE A 261 -2.47 -9.30 0.51
C ILE A 261 -1.84 -10.70 0.58
N CYS A 262 -0.93 -10.98 -0.35
CA CYS A 262 -0.14 -12.20 -0.33
C CYS A 262 1.04 -12.01 0.62
N VAL A 263 1.17 -12.88 1.61
CA VAL A 263 2.29 -12.89 2.55
C VAL A 263 3.37 -13.81 1.99
N MET A 264 4.36 -13.22 1.36
CA MET A 264 5.47 -13.94 0.75
C MET A 264 6.66 -13.96 1.71
N LYS A 265 7.41 -15.06 1.76
CA LYS A 265 8.60 -15.21 2.59
C LYS A 265 9.76 -15.75 1.76
N LYS A 266 10.88 -15.06 1.87
CA LYS A 266 12.17 -15.55 1.42
C LYS A 266 12.88 -16.33 2.52
#